data_32925308d532b9b2e03695e26e147b54
#
_entry.id   32925308d532b9b2e03695e26e147b54
#
_cell.length_a   1.000
_cell.length_b   1.000
_cell.length_c   1.000
_cell.angle_alpha   90.00
_cell.angle_beta   90.00
_cell.angle_gamma   90.00
#
_symmetry.space_group_name_H-M   'P 1'
#
loop_
_entity.id
_entity.type
_entity.pdbx_description
1 polymer ?
#
loop_
_entity_poly.entity_id
_entity_poly.type
_entity_poly.pdbx_seq_one_letter_code
_entity_poly.pdbx_strand_id
1 'polypeptide(L)'
;GAGAVLQFLVLKWCDHALGMDLSQGAVMQAVVSLGIAVGAFLAAAKVPLKKSLNVLPMGICMGVLVVGASYFTRDIAPAGGLSLFGFELSWAVMIAGLIMILVGICAGFFVVPMNALLQHRGHVLMSAGRSIAVQNFNENSSILVMLGVYSLLIKADLSVPATMMIFGVFVSISMLLVILKHRRNQAEYDSTHLIGEGTRHVTEEH
;
A
#
# COMPACT_ATOMS: atom_id res chain seq x y z
N GLY A 1 -2.09 8.65 -0.06
CA GLY A 1 -1.06 9.66 -0.28
C GLY A 1 0.34 9.05 -0.38
N ALA A 2 0.77 8.27 0.62
CA ALA A 2 2.07 7.57 0.58
C ALA A 2 2.16 6.58 -0.59
N GLY A 3 1.08 5.89 -0.91
CA GLY A 3 1.01 4.99 -2.07
C GLY A 3 1.25 5.71 -3.40
N ALA A 4 0.70 6.90 -3.59
CA ALA A 4 0.94 7.71 -4.79
C ALA A 4 2.42 8.10 -4.93
N VAL A 5 3.07 8.50 -3.82
CA VAL A 5 4.50 8.80 -3.84
C VAL A 5 5.33 7.55 -4.12
N LEU A 6 4.97 6.40 -3.55
CA LEU A 6 5.68 5.14 -3.80
C LEU A 6 5.64 4.73 -5.28
N GLN A 7 4.59 5.04 -6.03
CA GLN A 7 4.54 4.79 -7.48
C GLN A 7 5.64 5.58 -8.23
N PHE A 8 5.87 6.83 -7.88
CA PHE A 8 6.98 7.61 -8.47
C PHE A 8 8.34 7.12 -7.99
N LEU A 9 8.44 6.75 -6.70
CA LEU A 9 9.68 6.23 -6.14
C LEU A 9 10.11 4.90 -6.75
N VAL A 10 9.19 4.01 -7.10
CA VAL A 10 9.51 2.75 -7.78
C VAL A 10 10.23 3.01 -9.10
N LEU A 11 9.75 3.95 -9.92
CA LEU A 11 10.40 4.30 -11.19
C LEU A 11 11.83 4.83 -10.97
N LYS A 12 12.00 5.76 -10.03
CA LYS A 12 13.32 6.32 -9.69
C LYS A 12 14.25 5.29 -9.05
N TRP A 13 13.70 4.37 -8.26
CA TRP A 13 14.47 3.30 -7.67
C TRP A 13 14.95 2.29 -8.72
N CYS A 14 14.13 1.96 -9.70
CA CYS A 14 14.52 1.08 -10.81
C CYS A 14 15.68 1.67 -11.61
N ASP A 15 15.65 2.95 -11.89
CA ASP A 15 16.75 3.67 -12.53
C ASP A 15 18.01 3.66 -11.66
N HIS A 16 17.92 4.09 -10.40
CA HIS A 16 19.04 4.24 -9.49
C HIS A 16 19.65 2.88 -9.08
N ALA A 17 18.84 1.90 -8.70
CA ALA A 17 19.31 0.64 -8.13
C ALA A 17 19.64 -0.43 -9.17
N LEU A 18 18.96 -0.41 -10.31
CA LEU A 18 19.05 -1.45 -11.35
C LEU A 18 19.58 -0.92 -12.68
N GLY A 19 19.71 0.40 -12.84
CA GLY A 19 20.12 1.03 -14.11
C GLY A 19 19.07 0.81 -15.23
N MET A 20 17.81 0.71 -14.86
CA MET A 20 16.70 0.52 -15.80
C MET A 20 16.29 1.84 -16.44
N ASP A 21 15.95 1.80 -17.73
CA ASP A 21 15.33 2.93 -18.39
C ASP A 21 13.85 3.08 -17.97
N LEU A 22 13.22 4.19 -18.40
CA LEU A 22 11.83 4.50 -18.06
C LEU A 22 10.85 3.42 -18.53
N SER A 23 11.12 2.80 -19.70
CA SER A 23 10.28 1.73 -20.24
C SER A 23 10.34 0.47 -19.38
N GLN A 24 11.54 0.08 -18.98
CA GLN A 24 11.76 -1.06 -18.07
C GLN A 24 11.18 -0.79 -16.68
N GLY A 25 11.31 0.45 -16.18
CA GLY A 25 10.67 0.89 -14.95
C GLY A 25 9.14 0.81 -15.01
N ALA A 26 8.53 1.12 -16.16
CA ALA A 26 7.09 0.96 -16.37
C ALA A 26 6.66 -0.52 -16.32
N VAL A 27 7.46 -1.45 -16.83
CA VAL A 27 7.22 -2.90 -16.67
C VAL A 27 7.27 -3.29 -15.20
N MET A 28 8.21 -2.78 -14.44
CA MET A 28 8.28 -3.02 -12.99
C MET A 28 7.05 -2.48 -12.26
N GLN A 29 6.54 -1.33 -12.69
CA GLN A 29 5.28 -0.77 -12.17
C GLN A 29 4.07 -1.69 -12.49
N ALA A 30 4.05 -2.31 -13.67
CA ALA A 30 3.03 -3.32 -14.00
C ALA A 30 3.14 -4.56 -13.10
N VAL A 31 4.35 -4.98 -12.75
CA VAL A 31 4.60 -6.08 -11.78
C VAL A 31 4.04 -5.74 -10.39
N VAL A 32 4.24 -4.51 -9.91
CA VAL A 32 3.60 -4.04 -8.65
C VAL A 32 2.08 -4.11 -8.76
N SER A 33 1.52 -3.65 -9.87
CA SER A 33 0.07 -3.63 -10.09
C SER A 33 -0.52 -5.05 -10.12
N LEU A 34 0.20 -6.02 -10.69
CA LEU A 34 -0.18 -7.43 -10.62
C LEU A 34 -0.20 -7.93 -9.17
N GLY A 35 0.81 -7.57 -8.37
CA GLY A 35 0.84 -7.84 -6.93
C GLY A 35 -0.38 -7.28 -6.22
N ILE A 36 -0.73 -6.01 -6.50
CA ILE A 36 -1.92 -5.35 -5.93
C ILE A 36 -3.19 -6.14 -6.29
N ALA A 37 -3.36 -6.55 -7.53
CA ALA A 37 -4.52 -7.32 -7.97
C ALA A 37 -4.64 -8.66 -7.23
N VAL A 38 -3.53 -9.39 -7.09
CA VAL A 38 -3.46 -10.65 -6.33
C VAL A 38 -3.80 -10.41 -4.86
N GLY A 39 -3.20 -9.40 -4.24
CA GLY A 39 -3.48 -9.03 -2.84
C GLY A 39 -4.94 -8.66 -2.60
N ALA A 40 -5.51 -7.86 -3.50
CA ALA A 40 -6.92 -7.46 -3.48
C ALA A 40 -7.86 -8.67 -3.58
N PHE A 41 -7.60 -9.59 -4.51
CA PHE A 41 -8.36 -10.82 -4.67
C PHE A 41 -8.30 -11.70 -3.41
N LEU A 42 -7.11 -11.92 -2.86
CA LEU A 42 -6.92 -12.69 -1.64
C LEU A 42 -7.64 -12.06 -0.44
N ALA A 43 -7.60 -10.75 -0.32
CA ALA A 43 -8.30 -10.02 0.73
C ALA A 43 -9.82 -10.16 0.60
N ALA A 44 -10.36 -9.96 -0.61
CA ALA A 44 -11.78 -10.11 -0.88
C ALA A 44 -12.29 -11.53 -0.58
N ALA A 45 -11.47 -12.56 -0.87
CA ALA A 45 -11.83 -13.96 -0.63
C ALA A 45 -11.71 -14.39 0.84
N LYS A 46 -10.79 -13.79 1.63
CA LYS A 46 -10.44 -14.30 2.97
C LYS A 46 -10.81 -13.38 4.13
N VAL A 47 -11.04 -12.09 3.88
CA VAL A 47 -11.24 -11.10 4.94
C VAL A 47 -12.69 -10.64 4.97
N PRO A 48 -13.52 -11.16 5.89
CA PRO A 48 -14.87 -10.65 6.07
C PRO A 48 -14.83 -9.22 6.65
N LEU A 49 -15.84 -8.41 6.37
CA LEU A 49 -15.94 -7.01 6.77
C LEU A 49 -15.69 -6.79 8.28
N LYS A 50 -16.20 -7.67 9.13
CA LYS A 50 -16.01 -7.63 10.60
C LYS A 50 -14.53 -7.76 11.02
N LYS A 51 -13.70 -8.40 10.19
CA LYS A 51 -12.26 -8.62 10.43
C LYS A 51 -11.36 -7.70 9.60
N SER A 52 -11.91 -6.67 8.98
CA SER A 52 -11.14 -5.74 8.11
C SER A 52 -9.97 -5.08 8.85
N LEU A 53 -10.09 -4.83 10.14
CA LEU A 53 -9.00 -4.24 10.94
C LEU A 53 -7.83 -5.20 11.20
N ASN A 54 -8.01 -6.50 10.96
CA ASN A 54 -6.93 -7.49 11.12
C ASN A 54 -5.89 -7.39 9.99
N VAL A 55 -6.16 -6.63 8.93
CA VAL A 55 -5.19 -6.41 7.84
C VAL A 55 -4.20 -5.28 8.11
N LEU A 56 -4.39 -4.50 9.18
CA LEU A 56 -3.48 -3.41 9.56
C LEU A 56 -1.99 -3.81 9.61
N PRO A 57 -1.59 -5.01 10.09
CA PRO A 57 -0.19 -5.44 10.05
C PRO A 57 0.40 -5.53 8.64
N MET A 58 -0.43 -5.71 7.59
CA MET A 58 0.04 -5.70 6.20
C MET A 58 0.60 -4.34 5.79
N GLY A 59 0.07 -3.24 6.35
CA GLY A 59 0.64 -1.91 6.15
C GLY A 59 2.05 -1.77 6.74
N ILE A 60 2.32 -2.38 7.90
CA ILE A 60 3.67 -2.42 8.48
C ILE A 60 4.59 -3.27 7.60
N CYS A 61 4.12 -4.45 7.17
CA CYS A 61 4.88 -5.33 6.29
C CYS A 61 5.27 -4.63 5.00
N MET A 62 4.33 -3.90 4.37
CA MET A 62 4.60 -3.09 3.17
C MET A 62 5.69 -2.04 3.43
N GLY A 63 5.60 -1.29 4.54
CA GLY A 63 6.59 -0.28 4.89
C GLY A 63 7.98 -0.88 5.13
N VAL A 64 8.07 -2.01 5.82
CA VAL A 64 9.32 -2.76 6.04
C VAL A 64 9.91 -3.26 4.72
N LEU A 65 9.08 -3.79 3.81
CA LEU A 65 9.54 -4.22 2.47
C LEU A 65 10.09 -3.05 1.66
N VAL A 66 9.47 -1.87 1.74
CA VAL A 66 9.97 -0.65 1.07
C VAL A 66 11.31 -0.22 1.66
N VAL A 67 11.47 -0.27 2.99
CA VAL A 67 12.77 -0.02 3.65
C VAL A 67 13.79 -1.06 3.21
N GLY A 68 13.45 -2.34 3.16
CA GLY A 68 14.34 -3.39 2.65
C GLY A 68 14.75 -3.16 1.20
N ALA A 69 13.81 -2.77 0.34
CA ALA A 69 14.08 -2.43 -1.05
C ALA A 69 15.04 -1.25 -1.20
N SER A 70 15.04 -0.28 -0.27
CA SER A 70 15.94 0.87 -0.32
C SER A 70 17.42 0.50 -0.23
N TYR A 71 17.74 -0.63 0.40
CA TYR A 71 19.12 -1.16 0.50
C TYR A 71 19.49 -2.06 -0.67
N PHE A 72 18.52 -2.50 -1.47
CA PHE A 72 18.78 -3.39 -2.58
C PHE A 72 19.37 -2.64 -3.76
N THR A 73 20.54 -3.11 -4.24
CA THR A 73 21.21 -2.62 -5.43
C THR A 73 21.63 -3.80 -6.31
N ARG A 74 21.91 -3.53 -7.58
CA ARG A 74 22.35 -4.56 -8.53
C ARG A 74 23.58 -5.32 -8.07
N ASP A 75 24.48 -4.66 -7.33
CA ASP A 75 25.75 -5.22 -6.85
C ASP A 75 25.57 -6.27 -5.75
N ILE A 76 24.44 -6.23 -5.04
CA ILE A 76 24.11 -7.21 -3.97
C ILE A 76 23.59 -8.52 -4.57
N ALA A 77 23.01 -8.46 -5.77
CA ALA A 77 22.46 -9.64 -6.43
C ALA A 77 23.58 -10.51 -7.01
N PRO A 78 23.37 -11.85 -7.07
CA PRO A 78 24.30 -12.74 -7.74
C PRO A 78 24.52 -12.33 -9.20
N ALA A 79 25.77 -12.47 -9.69
CA ALA A 79 26.07 -12.24 -11.09
C ALA A 79 25.38 -13.26 -12.00
N GLY A 80 24.96 -12.83 -13.19
CA GLY A 80 24.27 -13.69 -14.15
C GLY A 80 22.76 -13.50 -14.18
N GLY A 81 22.08 -14.39 -14.84
CA GLY A 81 20.62 -14.33 -15.03
C GLY A 81 20.06 -15.61 -15.66
N LEU A 82 18.76 -15.65 -15.84
CA LEU A 82 18.05 -16.71 -16.53
C LEU A 82 17.69 -16.24 -17.95
N SER A 83 18.08 -17.00 -18.95
CA SER A 83 17.61 -16.76 -20.33
C SER A 83 16.27 -17.49 -20.51
N LEU A 84 15.19 -16.71 -20.59
CA LEU A 84 13.85 -17.21 -20.84
C LEU A 84 13.32 -16.61 -22.14
N PHE A 85 12.90 -17.44 -23.09
CA PHE A 85 12.32 -17.01 -24.36
C PHE A 85 13.18 -15.98 -25.16
N GLY A 86 14.53 -16.05 -25.03
CA GLY A 86 15.43 -15.12 -25.72
C GLY A 86 15.67 -13.78 -24.99
N PHE A 87 15.10 -13.60 -23.78
CA PHE A 87 15.37 -12.47 -22.93
C PHE A 87 16.31 -12.89 -21.79
N GLU A 88 17.40 -12.14 -21.59
CA GLU A 88 18.28 -12.34 -20.44
C GLU A 88 17.75 -11.51 -19.24
N LEU A 89 17.08 -12.17 -18.32
CA LEU A 89 16.68 -11.58 -17.04
C LEU A 89 17.79 -11.76 -16.01
N SER A 90 18.40 -10.68 -15.59
CA SER A 90 19.40 -10.73 -14.50
C SER A 90 18.73 -11.11 -13.17
N TRP A 91 19.45 -11.80 -12.29
CA TRP A 91 18.96 -12.14 -10.95
C TRP A 91 18.54 -10.90 -10.17
N ALA A 92 19.24 -9.77 -10.36
CA ALA A 92 18.88 -8.50 -9.75
C ALA A 92 17.45 -8.06 -10.11
N VAL A 93 17.07 -8.14 -11.38
CA VAL A 93 15.72 -7.79 -11.85
C VAL A 93 14.67 -8.76 -11.31
N MET A 94 14.98 -10.03 -11.24
CA MET A 94 14.05 -11.05 -10.71
C MET A 94 13.80 -10.85 -9.21
N ILE A 95 14.83 -10.61 -8.42
CA ILE A 95 14.71 -10.34 -6.97
C ILE A 95 13.95 -9.03 -6.75
N ALA A 96 14.28 -7.98 -7.49
CA ALA A 96 13.57 -6.70 -7.45
C ALA A 96 12.08 -6.89 -7.79
N GLY A 97 11.77 -7.63 -8.84
CA GLY A 97 10.41 -7.97 -9.23
C GLY A 97 9.65 -8.72 -8.12
N LEU A 98 10.30 -9.68 -7.48
CA LEU A 98 9.71 -10.39 -6.35
C LEU A 98 9.41 -9.46 -5.17
N ILE A 99 10.33 -8.58 -4.81
CA ILE A 99 10.12 -7.57 -3.75
C ILE A 99 8.92 -6.69 -4.13
N MET A 100 8.85 -6.23 -5.38
CA MET A 100 7.77 -5.37 -5.85
C MET A 100 6.41 -6.08 -5.88
N ILE A 101 6.36 -7.37 -6.25
CA ILE A 101 5.14 -8.18 -6.15
C ILE A 101 4.69 -8.27 -4.69
N LEU A 102 5.60 -8.54 -3.76
CA LEU A 102 5.26 -8.64 -2.33
C LEU A 102 4.75 -7.31 -1.76
N VAL A 103 5.38 -6.18 -2.12
CA VAL A 103 4.88 -4.84 -1.77
C VAL A 103 3.47 -4.64 -2.33
N GLY A 104 3.25 -4.99 -3.59
CA GLY A 104 1.94 -4.92 -4.24
C GLY A 104 0.89 -5.78 -3.54
N ILE A 105 1.21 -7.03 -3.21
CA ILE A 105 0.30 -7.94 -2.49
C ILE A 105 -0.09 -7.34 -1.13
N CYS A 106 0.88 -6.86 -0.35
CA CYS A 106 0.60 -6.21 0.93
C CYS A 106 -0.30 -4.98 0.77
N ALA A 107 -0.06 -4.15 -0.25
CA ALA A 107 -0.86 -2.98 -0.55
C ALA A 107 -2.30 -3.34 -0.92
N GLY A 108 -2.49 -4.27 -1.86
CA GLY A 108 -3.82 -4.72 -2.28
C GLY A 108 -4.60 -5.40 -1.16
N PHE A 109 -3.93 -6.27 -0.40
CA PHE A 109 -4.51 -6.97 0.74
C PHE A 109 -4.93 -6.02 1.87
N PHE A 110 -4.23 -4.90 2.02
CA PHE A 110 -4.57 -3.85 2.99
C PHE A 110 -5.70 -2.94 2.50
N VAL A 111 -5.61 -2.43 1.26
CA VAL A 111 -6.48 -1.36 0.77
C VAL A 111 -7.92 -1.81 0.60
N VAL A 112 -8.17 -3.03 0.10
CA VAL A 112 -9.52 -3.50 -0.22
C VAL A 112 -10.41 -3.62 1.02
N PRO A 113 -10.04 -4.35 2.09
CA PRO A 113 -10.88 -4.44 3.29
C PRO A 113 -11.03 -3.10 4.02
N MET A 114 -10.00 -2.26 4.00
CA MET A 114 -10.06 -0.95 4.65
C MET A 114 -11.02 -0.01 3.93
N ASN A 115 -11.00 0.01 2.60
CA ASN A 115 -11.97 0.78 1.81
C ASN A 115 -13.40 0.25 1.97
N ALA A 116 -13.58 -1.07 1.98
CA ALA A 116 -14.90 -1.68 2.22
C ALA A 116 -15.46 -1.29 3.60
N LEU A 117 -14.63 -1.34 4.65
CA LEU A 117 -15.02 -0.92 6.01
C LEU A 117 -15.39 0.56 6.06
N LEU A 118 -14.57 1.41 5.42
CA LEU A 118 -14.79 2.86 5.40
C LEU A 118 -16.09 3.21 4.68
N GLN A 119 -16.35 2.58 3.53
CA GLN A 119 -17.58 2.77 2.77
C GLN A 119 -18.81 2.28 3.55
N HIS A 120 -18.73 1.12 4.19
CA HIS A 120 -19.82 0.58 5.01
C HIS A 120 -20.16 1.51 6.18
N ARG A 121 -19.15 1.96 6.95
CA ARG A 121 -19.38 2.92 8.05
C ARG A 121 -19.87 4.27 7.56
N GLY A 122 -19.33 4.76 6.45
CA GLY A 122 -19.77 6.01 5.86
C GLY A 122 -21.24 5.95 5.39
N HIS A 123 -21.69 4.81 4.85
CA HIS A 123 -23.07 4.63 4.44
C HIS A 123 -24.05 4.62 5.62
N VAL A 124 -23.64 4.03 6.74
CA VAL A 124 -24.46 3.99 7.98
C VAL A 124 -24.56 5.36 8.64
N LEU A 125 -23.49 6.16 8.63
CA LEU A 125 -23.42 7.44 9.34
C LEU A 125 -23.92 8.64 8.51
N MET A 126 -23.86 8.54 7.20
CA MET A 126 -24.25 9.61 6.26
C MET A 126 -24.72 8.99 4.94
N SER A 127 -25.35 9.78 4.06
CA SER A 127 -25.74 9.28 2.73
C SER A 127 -24.53 8.77 1.94
N ALA A 128 -24.72 7.74 1.11
CA ALA A 128 -23.64 7.13 0.33
C ALA A 128 -22.85 8.15 -0.51
N GLY A 129 -23.53 9.09 -1.17
CA GLY A 129 -22.88 10.13 -1.96
C GLY A 129 -21.99 11.06 -1.13
N ARG A 130 -22.46 11.48 0.04
CA ARG A 130 -21.69 12.34 0.94
C ARG A 130 -20.46 11.62 1.51
N SER A 131 -20.60 10.35 1.85
CA SER A 131 -19.48 9.52 2.33
C SER A 131 -18.38 9.37 1.27
N ILE A 132 -18.76 9.07 0.02
CA ILE A 132 -17.83 8.95 -1.10
C ILE A 132 -17.12 10.29 -1.38
N ALA A 133 -17.87 11.40 -1.35
CA ALA A 133 -17.30 12.72 -1.56
C ALA A 133 -16.23 13.08 -0.51
N VAL A 134 -16.51 12.83 0.79
CA VAL A 134 -15.56 13.05 1.88
C VAL A 134 -14.33 12.15 1.74
N GLN A 135 -14.52 10.87 1.39
CA GLN A 135 -13.43 9.94 1.17
C GLN A 135 -12.51 10.42 0.04
N ASN A 136 -13.08 10.77 -1.12
CA ASN A 136 -12.32 11.26 -2.26
C ASN A 136 -11.59 12.57 -1.95
N PHE A 137 -12.24 13.48 -1.23
CA PHE A 137 -11.60 14.72 -0.78
C PHE A 137 -10.37 14.45 0.11
N ASN A 138 -10.52 13.59 1.12
CA ASN A 138 -9.43 13.22 2.02
C ASN A 138 -8.29 12.50 1.28
N GLU A 139 -8.64 11.60 0.34
CA GLU A 139 -7.66 10.88 -0.46
C GLU A 139 -6.85 11.84 -1.34
N ASN A 140 -7.52 12.70 -2.11
CA ASN A 140 -6.84 13.67 -2.98
C ASN A 140 -6.03 14.69 -2.18
N SER A 141 -6.54 15.17 -1.05
CA SER A 141 -5.81 16.07 -0.15
C SER A 141 -4.55 15.40 0.40
N SER A 142 -4.65 14.14 0.80
CA SER A 142 -3.53 13.33 1.28
C SER A 142 -2.47 13.13 0.19
N ILE A 143 -2.89 12.86 -1.06
CA ILE A 143 -2.00 12.75 -2.22
C ILE A 143 -1.25 14.06 -2.45
N LEU A 144 -1.95 15.20 -2.45
CA LEU A 144 -1.35 16.52 -2.62
C LEU A 144 -0.30 16.83 -1.55
N VAL A 145 -0.64 16.61 -0.28
CA VAL A 145 0.28 16.83 0.83
C VAL A 145 1.53 15.95 0.70
N MET A 146 1.35 14.66 0.40
CA MET A 146 2.47 13.73 0.27
C MET A 146 3.34 14.00 -0.95
N LEU A 147 2.77 14.43 -2.07
CA LEU A 147 3.54 14.87 -3.24
C LEU A 147 4.29 16.16 -2.94
N GLY A 148 3.71 17.07 -2.15
CA GLY A 148 4.40 18.26 -1.65
C GLY A 148 5.62 17.89 -0.79
N VAL A 149 5.45 16.98 0.17
CA VAL A 149 6.56 16.46 0.99
C VAL A 149 7.64 15.82 0.10
N TYR A 150 7.24 14.98 -0.84
CA TYR A 150 8.15 14.35 -1.78
C TYR A 150 8.94 15.39 -2.61
N SER A 151 8.28 16.42 -3.10
CA SER A 151 8.90 17.51 -3.84
C SER A 151 9.95 18.25 -2.99
N LEU A 152 9.65 18.50 -1.71
CA LEU A 152 10.59 19.11 -0.78
C LEU A 152 11.81 18.22 -0.52
N LEU A 153 11.64 16.90 -0.39
CA LEU A 153 12.74 15.96 -0.21
C LEU A 153 13.65 15.91 -1.43
N ILE A 154 13.08 15.94 -2.65
CA ILE A 154 13.87 16.04 -3.88
C ILE A 154 14.64 17.37 -3.93
N LYS A 155 13.99 18.49 -3.59
CA LYS A 155 14.64 19.81 -3.56
C LYS A 155 15.75 19.90 -2.52
N ALA A 156 15.70 19.07 -1.48
CA ALA A 156 16.75 18.94 -0.48
C ALA A 156 17.88 17.97 -0.90
N ASP A 157 17.91 17.56 -2.18
CA ASP A 157 18.90 16.63 -2.75
C ASP A 157 19.03 15.29 -2.01
N LEU A 158 17.92 14.81 -1.39
CA LEU A 158 17.94 13.50 -0.78
C LEU A 158 18.04 12.41 -1.85
N SER A 159 18.90 11.42 -1.58
CA SER A 159 19.04 10.25 -2.44
C SER A 159 17.75 9.43 -2.51
N VAL A 160 17.55 8.69 -3.61
CA VAL A 160 16.38 7.83 -3.79
C VAL A 160 16.23 6.81 -2.66
N PRO A 161 17.32 6.07 -2.24
CA PRO A 161 17.22 5.16 -1.10
C PRO A 161 16.81 5.86 0.21
N ALA A 162 17.36 7.05 0.49
CA ALA A 162 16.99 7.80 1.70
C ALA A 162 15.50 8.21 1.67
N THR A 163 15.01 8.66 0.53
CA THR A 163 13.61 9.00 0.35
C THR A 163 12.70 7.77 0.53
N MET A 164 13.05 6.62 -0.04
CA MET A 164 12.33 5.37 0.17
C MET A 164 12.31 4.94 1.64
N MET A 165 13.44 5.07 2.34
CA MET A 165 13.52 4.79 3.78
C MET A 165 12.55 5.67 4.57
N ILE A 166 12.56 6.98 4.32
CA ILE A 166 11.67 7.93 5.01
C ILE A 166 10.20 7.53 4.82
N PHE A 167 9.79 7.27 3.58
CA PHE A 167 8.40 6.87 3.30
C PHE A 167 8.06 5.49 3.87
N GLY A 168 8.95 4.51 3.78
CA GLY A 168 8.72 3.18 4.33
C GLY A 168 8.61 3.19 5.86
N VAL A 169 9.48 3.93 6.54
CA VAL A 169 9.44 4.14 8.01
C VAL A 169 8.17 4.91 8.39
N PHE A 170 7.83 5.98 7.66
CA PHE A 170 6.60 6.75 7.88
C PHE A 170 5.36 5.86 7.80
N VAL A 171 5.24 5.03 6.77
CA VAL A 171 4.11 4.09 6.62
C VAL A 171 4.09 3.09 7.77
N SER A 172 5.22 2.49 8.11
CA SER A 172 5.31 1.50 9.20
C SER A 172 4.91 2.09 10.55
N ILE A 173 5.44 3.27 10.90
CA ILE A 173 5.13 3.95 12.16
C ILE A 173 3.66 4.37 12.19
N SER A 174 3.15 4.95 11.09
CA SER A 174 1.74 5.36 11.01
C SER A 174 0.80 4.17 11.22
N MET A 175 1.09 3.03 10.60
CA MET A 175 0.30 1.81 10.78
C MET A 175 0.42 1.25 12.20
N LEU A 176 1.61 1.28 12.80
CA LEU A 176 1.81 0.87 14.18
C LEU A 176 0.97 1.72 15.15
N LEU A 177 1.00 3.05 14.98
CA LEU A 177 0.20 3.97 15.79
C LEU A 177 -1.30 3.71 15.64
N VAL A 178 -1.77 3.43 14.43
CA VAL A 178 -3.18 3.06 14.17
C VAL A 178 -3.53 1.76 14.89
N ILE A 179 -2.67 0.74 14.83
CA ILE A 179 -2.87 -0.55 15.54
C ILE A 179 -2.94 -0.34 17.05
N LEU A 180 -2.01 0.42 17.60
CA LEU A 180 -1.96 0.69 19.05
C LEU A 180 -3.22 1.45 19.51
N LYS A 181 -3.63 2.48 18.76
CA LYS A 181 -4.85 3.23 19.03
C LYS A 181 -6.09 2.33 18.92
N HIS A 182 -6.15 1.49 17.89
CA HIS A 182 -7.25 0.54 17.71
C HIS A 182 -7.34 -0.42 18.89
N ARG A 183 -6.22 -1.04 19.32
CA ARG A 183 -6.19 -1.95 20.48
C ARG A 183 -6.63 -1.26 21.77
N ARG A 184 -6.21 -0.01 21.99
CA ARG A 184 -6.62 0.76 23.15
C ARG A 184 -8.12 1.06 23.14
N ASN A 185 -8.64 1.49 21.99
CA ASN A 185 -10.07 1.76 21.87
C ASN A 185 -10.93 0.51 22.04
N GLN A 186 -10.45 -0.66 21.57
CA GLN A 186 -11.16 -1.93 21.76
C GLN A 186 -11.15 -2.40 23.23
N ALA A 187 -10.11 -2.06 24.00
CA ALA A 187 -10.05 -2.36 25.44
C ALA A 187 -11.02 -1.49 26.24
N GLU A 188 -11.31 -0.27 25.77
CA GLU A 188 -12.27 0.65 26.40
C GLU A 188 -13.72 0.35 25.98
N TYR A 189 -13.96 0.03 24.69
CA TYR A 189 -15.27 -0.25 24.13
C TYR A 189 -15.17 -1.13 22.89
N ASP A 190 -15.74 -2.32 22.95
CA ASP A 190 -15.81 -3.22 21.80
C ASP A 190 -16.93 -2.77 20.84
N SER A 191 -16.55 -2.05 19.78
CA SER A 191 -17.48 -1.59 18.74
C SER A 191 -17.59 -2.55 17.54
N THR A 192 -16.94 -3.71 17.59
CA THR A 192 -16.94 -4.65 16.45
C THR A 192 -18.31 -5.30 16.24
N HIS A 193 -19.12 -5.42 17.28
CA HIS A 193 -20.51 -5.95 17.19
C HIS A 193 -21.41 -5.04 16.35
N LEU A 194 -21.14 -3.73 16.29
CA LEU A 194 -21.93 -2.77 15.49
C LEU A 194 -21.68 -2.90 13.98
N ILE A 195 -20.67 -3.67 13.56
CA ILE A 195 -20.40 -3.90 12.15
C ILE A 195 -21.41 -4.93 11.62
N GLY A 196 -22.40 -4.50 10.86
CA GLY A 196 -23.43 -5.35 10.25
C GLY A 196 -24.83 -5.25 10.86
N GLU A 197 -25.04 -4.47 11.94
CA GLU A 197 -26.38 -4.29 12.52
C GLU A 197 -27.22 -3.21 11.82
N GLY A 198 -26.61 -2.33 11.02
CA GLY A 198 -27.30 -1.25 10.30
C GLY A 198 -28.32 -1.68 9.24
N THR A 199 -28.46 -2.97 8.96
CA THR A 199 -29.42 -3.51 7.98
C THR A 199 -30.70 -4.10 8.63
N ARG A 200 -30.76 -4.25 9.94
CA ARG A 200 -31.92 -4.88 10.60
C ARG A 200 -33.06 -3.91 10.89
N HIS A 201 -32.78 -2.61 11.06
CA HIS A 201 -33.86 -1.65 11.39
C HIS A 201 -34.67 -1.15 10.19
N VAL A 202 -34.28 -1.45 8.96
CA VAL A 202 -35.05 -1.04 7.75
C VAL A 202 -36.07 -2.08 7.32
N THR A 203 -36.01 -3.31 7.83
CA THR A 203 -36.92 -4.40 7.45
C THR A 203 -38.07 -4.64 8.43
N GLU A 204 -38.15 -3.94 9.56
CA GLU A 204 -39.23 -4.09 10.54
C GLU A 204 -40.27 -2.96 10.49
N GLU A 205 -40.15 -1.98 9.58
CA GLU A 205 -41.17 -0.90 9.41
C GLU A 205 -41.89 -0.93 8.05
N HIS A 206 -42.11 -2.12 7.48
CA HIS A 206 -43.04 -2.28 6.35
C HIS A 206 -44.02 -3.45 6.57
#